data_ddeeec67e6485e9cd4bf7954e0489133
#
_entry.id   ddeeec67e6485e9cd4bf7954e0489133
#
_cell.length_a   1.000
_cell.length_b   1.000
_cell.length_c   1.000
_cell.angle_alpha   90.00
_cell.angle_beta   90.00
_cell.angle_gamma   90.00
#
_symmetry.space_group_name_H-M   'P 1'
#
loop_
_entity.id
_entity.type
_entity.pdbx_description
1 polymer ?
#
loop_
_entity_poly.entity_id
_entity_poly.type
_entity_poly.pdbx_seq_one_letter_code
_entity_poly.pdbx_strand_id
1 'polypeptide(L)'
;MRGFRQPYNRQKVPPKPKPKPLEFKLTDDYKQIVKEASYLGKKGYTIPKSVIAKEDEDILRKELFVKPFVFGATQNTDVGAFHVFRENANKFYIPRFYGIKRYGLPDKSEIEEGDDIDVEFTQTVRDYQKNVINVYMNHINTPICNGNEITGNGGILELPCGFGKCLGVNTPIMQYDGTIKMVQDIKVG
;
A
#
# COMPACT_ATOMS: atom_id res chain seq x y z
N MET A 1 -24.08 25.37 -62.14
CA MET A 1 -22.93 24.48 -62.00
C MET A 1 -22.56 24.40 -60.54
N ARG A 2 -22.82 23.29 -59.87
CA ARG A 2 -22.46 23.08 -58.43
C ARG A 2 -21.11 22.34 -58.40
N GLY A 3 -20.05 23.01 -57.91
CA GLY A 3 -18.73 22.45 -57.79
C GLY A 3 -18.66 21.37 -56.71
N PHE A 4 -18.25 20.17 -57.07
CA PHE A 4 -17.95 19.06 -56.16
C PHE A 4 -16.69 19.41 -55.36
N ARG A 5 -16.85 19.57 -54.01
CA ARG A 5 -15.69 19.65 -53.11
C ARG A 5 -15.19 18.24 -52.88
N GLN A 6 -13.94 17.97 -53.25
CA GLN A 6 -13.25 16.72 -52.96
C GLN A 6 -13.09 16.54 -51.44
N PRO A 7 -13.27 15.31 -50.90
CA PRO A 7 -13.08 15.04 -49.49
C PRO A 7 -11.59 15.18 -49.10
N TYR A 8 -11.36 15.97 -48.07
CA TYR A 8 -10.03 16.21 -47.48
C TYR A 8 -9.47 14.90 -46.89
N ASN A 9 -8.50 14.32 -47.56
CA ASN A 9 -7.85 13.07 -47.14
C ASN A 9 -6.92 13.35 -45.95
N ARG A 10 -7.43 13.22 -44.72
CA ARG A 10 -6.59 13.28 -43.52
C ARG A 10 -5.67 12.07 -43.54
N GLN A 11 -4.41 12.25 -43.89
CA GLN A 11 -3.37 11.27 -43.65
C GLN A 11 -3.36 10.93 -42.15
N LYS A 12 -3.68 9.67 -41.79
CA LYS A 12 -3.59 9.18 -40.45
C LYS A 12 -2.11 9.19 -40.04
N VAL A 13 -1.73 10.15 -39.19
CA VAL A 13 -0.41 10.17 -38.56
C VAL A 13 -0.26 8.86 -37.79
N PRO A 14 0.77 8.04 -38.02
CA PRO A 14 0.96 6.80 -37.31
C PRO A 14 1.07 7.10 -35.81
N PRO A 15 0.45 6.28 -34.93
CA PRO A 15 0.52 6.47 -33.51
C PRO A 15 2.00 6.45 -33.04
N LYS A 16 2.38 7.43 -32.23
CA LYS A 16 3.73 7.48 -31.63
C LYS A 16 4.01 6.14 -30.94
N PRO A 17 5.19 5.55 -31.14
CA PRO A 17 5.55 4.30 -30.50
C PRO A 17 5.42 4.47 -28.98
N LYS A 18 4.73 3.52 -28.33
CA LYS A 18 4.61 3.51 -26.88
C LYS A 18 6.02 3.42 -26.27
N PRO A 19 6.36 4.21 -25.27
CA PRO A 19 7.66 4.12 -24.60
C PRO A 19 7.87 2.68 -24.12
N LYS A 20 9.04 2.11 -24.41
CA LYS A 20 9.41 0.79 -23.93
C LYS A 20 9.34 0.81 -22.39
N PRO A 21 8.83 -0.27 -21.75
CA PRO A 21 8.87 -0.38 -20.30
C PRO A 21 10.32 -0.20 -19.82
N LEU A 22 10.52 0.54 -18.74
CA LEU A 22 11.81 0.60 -18.06
C LEU A 22 12.06 -0.80 -17.44
N GLU A 23 12.88 -1.60 -18.11
CA GLU A 23 13.29 -2.93 -17.60
C GLU A 23 14.58 -2.75 -16.80
N PHE A 24 14.44 -2.67 -15.49
CA PHE A 24 15.57 -2.81 -14.57
C PHE A 24 15.57 -4.23 -14.00
N LYS A 25 16.67 -4.96 -14.24
CA LYS A 25 16.82 -6.31 -13.70
C LYS A 25 17.31 -6.24 -12.26
N LEU A 26 16.44 -6.63 -11.34
CA LEU A 26 16.78 -6.82 -9.93
C LEU A 26 17.65 -8.09 -9.81
N THR A 27 18.97 -7.93 -9.81
CA THR A 27 19.90 -9.03 -9.48
C THR A 27 19.86 -9.33 -7.98
N ASP A 28 20.17 -10.55 -7.58
CA ASP A 28 20.15 -10.92 -6.16
C ASP A 28 21.22 -10.17 -5.37
N ASP A 29 22.38 -9.89 -5.95
CA ASP A 29 23.41 -9.05 -5.34
C ASP A 29 22.90 -7.62 -5.07
N TYR A 30 22.19 -7.02 -6.03
CA TYR A 30 21.61 -5.69 -5.85
C TYR A 30 20.53 -5.68 -4.78
N LYS A 31 19.65 -6.68 -4.75
CA LYS A 31 18.65 -6.82 -3.68
C LYS A 31 19.31 -6.92 -2.31
N GLN A 32 20.40 -7.68 -2.21
CA GLN A 32 21.13 -7.85 -0.96
C GLN A 32 21.73 -6.52 -0.47
N ILE A 33 22.37 -5.75 -1.38
CA ILE A 33 22.93 -4.42 -1.05
C ILE A 33 21.82 -3.48 -0.53
N VAL A 34 20.68 -3.42 -1.23
CA VAL A 34 19.56 -2.57 -0.82
C VAL A 34 18.97 -3.04 0.50
N LYS A 35 18.80 -4.36 0.70
CA LYS A 35 18.29 -4.96 1.93
C LYS A 35 19.15 -4.59 3.15
N GLU A 36 20.47 -4.78 3.06
CA GLU A 36 21.42 -4.52 4.15
C GLU A 36 21.47 -3.05 4.57
N ALA A 37 21.34 -2.14 3.59
CA ALA A 37 21.33 -0.71 3.86
C ALA A 37 19.97 -0.17 4.34
N SER A 38 18.90 -0.94 4.13
CA SER A 38 17.52 -0.55 4.44
C SER A 38 17.11 -0.91 5.87
N TYR A 39 16.00 -0.35 6.31
CA TYR A 39 15.41 -0.70 7.60
C TYR A 39 13.88 -0.52 7.57
N LEU A 40 13.20 -1.18 8.51
CA LEU A 40 11.78 -0.96 8.77
C LEU A 40 11.61 0.16 9.80
N GLY A 41 10.82 1.17 9.46
CA GLY A 41 10.52 2.28 10.37
C GLY A 41 9.03 2.63 10.38
N LYS A 42 8.66 3.61 11.19
CA LYS A 42 7.26 4.10 11.30
C LYS A 42 6.68 4.59 9.94
N LYS A 43 7.55 4.97 8.99
CA LYS A 43 7.15 5.39 7.63
C LYS A 43 7.12 4.26 6.59
N GLY A 44 7.37 3.03 7.00
CA GLY A 44 7.43 1.87 6.14
C GLY A 44 8.84 1.34 5.90
N TYR A 45 9.08 0.76 4.73
CA TYR A 45 10.40 0.29 4.30
C TYR A 45 11.23 1.48 3.84
N THR A 46 12.34 1.73 4.51
CA THR A 46 13.18 2.92 4.31
C THR A 46 14.48 2.54 3.60
N ILE A 47 14.73 3.17 2.46
CA ILE A 47 15.91 2.94 1.62
C ILE A 47 16.75 4.22 1.57
N PRO A 48 18.04 4.18 1.91
CA PRO A 48 18.95 5.32 1.63
C PRO A 48 19.11 5.52 0.13
N LYS A 49 18.98 6.76 -0.34
CA LYS A 49 19.15 7.09 -1.77
C LYS A 49 20.55 6.83 -2.31
N SER A 50 21.52 6.69 -1.43
CA SER A 50 22.91 6.39 -1.79
C SER A 50 23.12 4.97 -2.32
N VAL A 51 22.20 4.04 -2.04
CA VAL A 51 22.32 2.62 -2.42
C VAL A 51 21.36 2.20 -3.50
N ILE A 52 20.32 2.99 -3.77
CA ILE A 52 19.34 2.69 -4.82
C ILE A 52 19.82 3.21 -6.17
N ALA A 53 19.75 2.36 -7.19
CA ALA A 53 20.04 2.76 -8.56
C ALA A 53 18.98 3.74 -9.07
N LYS A 54 19.38 4.70 -9.91
CA LYS A 54 18.49 5.73 -10.44
C LYS A 54 17.34 5.14 -11.25
N GLU A 55 17.62 4.12 -12.01
CA GLU A 55 16.64 3.40 -12.83
C GLU A 55 15.60 2.71 -11.96
N ASP A 56 16.01 2.14 -10.83
CA ASP A 56 15.09 1.49 -9.89
C ASP A 56 14.24 2.52 -9.15
N GLU A 57 14.84 3.65 -8.73
CA GLU A 57 14.11 4.77 -8.12
C GLU A 57 13.00 5.30 -9.05
N ASP A 58 13.29 5.42 -10.35
CA ASP A 58 12.31 5.89 -11.34
C ASP A 58 11.18 4.85 -11.56
N ILE A 59 11.49 3.56 -11.50
CA ILE A 59 10.50 2.49 -11.53
C ILE A 59 9.60 2.54 -10.30
N LEU A 60 10.19 2.69 -9.10
CA LEU A 60 9.43 2.80 -7.86
C LEU A 60 8.45 3.99 -7.88
N ARG A 61 8.91 5.15 -8.34
CA ARG A 61 8.03 6.32 -8.48
C ARG A 61 6.87 6.07 -9.42
N LYS A 62 7.10 5.32 -10.51
CA LYS A 62 6.07 4.99 -11.49
C LYS A 62 5.09 3.94 -10.96
N GLU A 63 5.59 2.86 -10.36
CA GLU A 63 4.75 1.78 -9.82
C GLU A 63 3.93 2.21 -8.60
N LEU A 64 4.50 3.07 -7.76
CA LEU A 64 3.86 3.58 -6.56
C LEU A 64 3.07 4.89 -6.78
N PHE A 65 2.86 5.27 -8.02
CA PHE A 65 1.93 6.32 -8.41
C PHE A 65 0.59 5.69 -8.81
N VAL A 66 -0.36 5.71 -7.90
CA VAL A 66 -1.66 5.06 -8.06
C VAL A 66 -2.65 5.99 -8.72
N LYS A 67 -3.26 5.51 -9.80
CA LYS A 67 -4.36 6.18 -10.50
C LYS A 67 -5.64 5.39 -10.24
N PRO A 68 -6.57 5.89 -9.39
CA PRO A 68 -7.82 5.21 -9.15
C PRO A 68 -8.67 5.19 -10.43
N PHE A 69 -9.35 4.08 -10.64
CA PHE A 69 -10.32 3.98 -11.74
C PHE A 69 -11.57 4.80 -11.38
N VAL A 70 -11.87 5.82 -12.18
CA VAL A 70 -13.08 6.63 -12.05
C VAL A 70 -13.99 6.32 -13.21
N PHE A 71 -15.19 5.77 -12.93
CA PHE A 71 -16.17 5.45 -13.98
C PHE A 71 -16.62 6.73 -14.70
N GLY A 72 -16.53 6.74 -16.03
CA GLY A 72 -16.92 7.89 -16.87
C GLY A 72 -15.86 8.99 -17.02
N ALA A 73 -14.71 8.89 -16.37
CA ALA A 73 -13.60 9.81 -16.64
C ALA A 73 -12.83 9.39 -17.89
N THR A 74 -12.43 10.37 -18.71
CA THR A 74 -11.52 10.13 -19.84
C THR A 74 -10.16 9.68 -19.29
N GLN A 75 -9.54 8.68 -19.92
CA GLN A 75 -8.30 8.01 -19.48
C GLN A 75 -7.08 8.95 -19.24
N ASN A 76 -7.18 10.23 -19.58
CA ASN A 76 -6.10 11.21 -19.48
C ASN A 76 -6.21 12.18 -18.30
N THR A 77 -7.18 12.01 -17.42
CA THR A 77 -7.31 12.87 -16.24
C THR A 77 -6.65 12.21 -15.04
N ASP A 78 -5.61 12.84 -14.50
CA ASP A 78 -4.96 12.43 -13.23
C ASP A 78 -5.79 12.80 -11.99
N VAL A 79 -7.12 12.85 -12.15
CA VAL A 79 -8.06 13.18 -11.06
C VAL A 79 -7.99 12.08 -10.01
N GLY A 80 -7.60 12.46 -8.79
CA GLY A 80 -7.47 11.53 -7.67
C GLY A 80 -6.22 10.65 -7.69
N ALA A 81 -5.26 10.87 -8.61
CA ALA A 81 -3.99 10.18 -8.59
C ALA A 81 -3.12 10.63 -7.40
N PHE A 82 -2.44 9.69 -6.76
CA PHE A 82 -1.59 9.98 -5.60
C PHE A 82 -0.39 9.04 -5.52
N HIS A 83 0.65 9.52 -4.83
CA HIS A 83 1.83 8.71 -4.54
C HIS A 83 1.64 7.93 -3.24
N VAL A 84 1.94 6.62 -3.26
CA VAL A 84 1.95 5.76 -2.05
C VAL A 84 3.36 5.61 -1.48
N PHE A 85 4.28 6.46 -1.87
CA PHE A 85 5.62 6.59 -1.30
C PHE A 85 5.84 8.00 -0.75
N ARG A 86 6.86 8.14 0.07
CA ARG A 86 7.40 9.43 0.51
C ARG A 86 8.90 9.45 0.29
N GLU A 87 9.46 10.63 0.12
CA GLU A 87 10.91 10.79 -0.03
C GLU A 87 11.39 12.11 0.59
N ASN A 88 12.67 12.13 0.93
CA ASN A 88 13.41 13.35 1.24
C ASN A 88 14.72 13.38 0.45
N ALA A 89 15.63 14.29 0.75
CA ALA A 89 16.92 14.41 0.06
C ALA A 89 17.74 13.10 0.11
N ASN A 90 17.68 12.34 1.23
CA ASN A 90 18.58 11.22 1.51
C ASN A 90 17.91 9.86 1.57
N LYS A 91 16.58 9.80 1.70
CA LYS A 91 15.85 8.56 1.96
C LYS A 91 14.59 8.46 1.12
N PHE A 92 14.27 7.23 0.75
CA PHE A 92 13.05 6.84 0.06
C PHE A 92 12.22 5.93 0.98
N TYR A 93 10.94 6.24 1.17
CA TYR A 93 10.03 5.50 2.04
C TYR A 93 8.94 4.87 1.21
N ILE A 94 8.88 3.54 1.19
CA ILE A 94 7.90 2.78 0.42
C ILE A 94 7.03 1.92 1.34
N PRO A 95 5.86 1.45 0.87
CA PRO A 95 5.03 0.56 1.66
C PRO A 95 5.82 -0.66 2.15
N ARG A 96 5.65 -1.00 3.43
CA ARG A 96 6.41 -2.05 4.11
C ARG A 96 6.46 -3.36 3.32
N PHE A 97 5.30 -3.91 2.99
CA PHE A 97 5.20 -5.21 2.32
C PHE A 97 5.65 -5.17 0.86
N TYR A 98 5.51 -4.02 0.19
CA TYR A 98 6.04 -3.84 -1.15
C TYR A 98 7.57 -3.90 -1.14
N GLY A 99 8.22 -3.19 -0.21
CA GLY A 99 9.67 -3.21 -0.06
C GLY A 99 10.21 -4.59 0.28
N ILE A 100 9.57 -5.28 1.23
CA ILE A 100 9.92 -6.63 1.62
C ILE A 100 9.82 -7.61 0.45
N LYS A 101 8.72 -7.56 -0.31
CA LYS A 101 8.53 -8.40 -1.50
C LYS A 101 9.59 -8.13 -2.58
N ARG A 102 10.02 -6.89 -2.73
CA ARG A 102 10.94 -6.48 -3.78
C ARG A 102 12.41 -6.76 -3.44
N TYR A 103 12.83 -6.46 -2.21
CA TYR A 103 14.23 -6.53 -1.79
C TYR A 103 14.51 -7.55 -0.68
N GLY A 104 13.50 -8.04 -0.01
CA GLY A 104 13.62 -8.89 1.16
C GLY A 104 13.42 -8.15 2.50
N LEU A 105 13.36 -8.90 3.60
CA LEU A 105 13.25 -8.34 4.94
C LEU A 105 14.59 -7.73 5.36
N PRO A 106 14.65 -6.44 5.71
CA PRO A 106 15.88 -5.86 6.24
C PRO A 106 16.15 -6.39 7.65
N ASP A 107 17.42 -6.53 7.99
CA ASP A 107 17.84 -7.02 9.30
C ASP A 107 17.61 -5.98 10.42
N LYS A 108 17.51 -4.70 10.05
CA LYS A 108 17.30 -3.59 10.97
C LYS A 108 15.83 -3.17 11.02
N SER A 109 15.28 -3.09 12.25
CA SER A 109 13.96 -2.52 12.52
C SER A 109 14.10 -1.37 13.53
N GLU A 110 13.47 -0.24 13.22
CA GLU A 110 13.30 0.92 14.11
C GLU A 110 11.83 1.03 14.58
N ILE A 111 11.06 -0.04 14.42
CA ILE A 111 9.70 -0.15 14.95
C ILE A 111 9.84 -0.64 16.38
N GLU A 112 9.38 0.20 17.29
CA GLU A 112 9.31 -0.14 18.72
C GLU A 112 8.29 -1.27 18.91
N GLU A 113 8.60 -2.22 19.77
CA GLU A 113 7.61 -3.16 20.29
C GLU A 113 6.58 -2.36 21.09
N GLY A 114 5.29 -2.69 20.90
CA GLY A 114 4.23 -2.09 21.71
C GLY A 114 4.26 -2.61 23.12
N ASP A 115 3.69 -1.87 24.04
CA ASP A 115 3.46 -2.35 25.39
C ASP A 115 2.32 -3.38 25.41
N ASP A 116 2.45 -4.39 26.27
CA ASP A 116 1.39 -5.37 26.49
C ASP A 116 0.16 -4.67 27.09
N ILE A 117 -1.01 -4.99 26.55
CA ILE A 117 -2.28 -4.49 27.06
C ILE A 117 -2.97 -5.63 27.80
N ASP A 118 -3.22 -5.43 29.10
CA ASP A 118 -4.02 -6.35 29.91
C ASP A 118 -5.52 -6.01 29.73
N VAL A 119 -6.06 -6.46 28.59
CA VAL A 119 -7.46 -6.26 28.22
C VAL A 119 -8.12 -7.61 27.97
N GLU A 120 -9.11 -7.93 28.81
CA GLU A 120 -9.93 -9.11 28.64
C GLU A 120 -11.15 -8.82 27.72
N PHE A 121 -11.32 -9.66 26.70
CA PHE A 121 -12.52 -9.60 25.87
C PHE A 121 -13.68 -10.33 26.54
N THR A 122 -14.57 -9.57 27.18
CA THR A 122 -15.65 -10.11 28.04
C THR A 122 -16.91 -10.56 27.27
N GLN A 123 -17.00 -10.26 25.97
CA GLN A 123 -18.17 -10.59 25.16
C GLN A 123 -17.97 -11.88 24.36
N THR A 124 -19.07 -12.57 24.05
CA THR A 124 -19.03 -13.77 23.20
C THR A 124 -19.07 -13.40 21.73
N VAL A 125 -18.08 -13.83 20.98
CA VAL A 125 -18.06 -13.66 19.51
C VAL A 125 -19.11 -14.57 18.88
N ARG A 126 -19.92 -14.05 17.96
CA ARG A 126 -20.97 -14.81 17.24
C ARG A 126 -20.33 -15.88 16.35
N ASP A 127 -21.00 -17.00 16.14
CA ASP A 127 -20.40 -18.16 15.44
C ASP A 127 -19.89 -17.81 14.03
N TYR A 128 -20.62 -17.03 13.26
CA TYR A 128 -20.19 -16.59 11.93
C TYR A 128 -18.97 -15.65 11.98
N GLN A 129 -18.78 -14.88 13.07
CA GLN A 129 -17.60 -14.03 13.27
C GLN A 129 -16.37 -14.85 13.64
N LYS A 130 -16.53 -15.95 14.38
CA LYS A 130 -15.41 -16.84 14.76
C LYS A 130 -14.65 -17.34 13.54
N ASN A 131 -15.39 -17.78 12.50
CA ASN A 131 -14.76 -18.24 11.28
C ASN A 131 -13.97 -17.14 10.56
N VAL A 132 -14.53 -15.93 10.47
CA VAL A 132 -13.86 -14.77 9.86
C VAL A 132 -12.60 -14.41 10.62
N ILE A 133 -12.68 -14.38 11.96
CA ILE A 133 -11.52 -14.09 12.83
C ILE A 133 -10.43 -15.14 12.62
N ASN A 134 -10.78 -16.43 12.63
CA ASN A 134 -9.82 -17.52 12.43
C ASN A 134 -9.11 -17.42 11.07
N VAL A 135 -9.87 -17.18 9.99
CA VAL A 135 -9.30 -17.02 8.64
C VAL A 135 -8.35 -15.82 8.60
N TYR A 136 -8.76 -14.70 9.19
CA TYR A 136 -7.92 -13.50 9.24
C TYR A 136 -6.66 -13.70 10.09
N MET A 137 -6.78 -14.29 11.28
CA MET A 137 -5.64 -14.58 12.17
C MET A 137 -4.66 -15.54 11.51
N ASN A 138 -5.14 -16.58 10.83
CA ASN A 138 -4.29 -17.47 10.06
C ASN A 138 -3.54 -16.72 8.94
N HIS A 139 -4.23 -15.81 8.24
CA HIS A 139 -3.62 -15.02 7.18
C HIS A 139 -2.52 -14.09 7.71
N ILE A 140 -2.77 -13.34 8.79
CA ILE A 140 -1.79 -12.40 9.34
C ILE A 140 -0.60 -13.09 9.99
N ASN A 141 -0.77 -14.32 10.47
CA ASN A 141 0.30 -15.11 11.06
C ASN A 141 1.07 -15.96 10.04
N THR A 142 0.65 -15.94 8.77
CA THR A 142 1.38 -16.66 7.71
C THR A 142 2.65 -15.91 7.36
N PRO A 143 3.84 -16.55 7.36
CA PRO A 143 5.10 -15.92 7.01
C PRO A 143 5.07 -15.39 5.56
N ILE A 144 5.56 -14.16 5.34
CA ILE A 144 5.61 -13.54 4.00
C ILE A 144 6.81 -14.02 3.19
N CYS A 145 7.87 -14.44 3.83
CA CYS A 145 9.12 -14.85 3.21
C CYS A 145 9.59 -16.21 3.71
N ASN A 146 9.92 -17.11 2.77
CA ASN A 146 10.62 -18.33 3.07
C ASN A 146 12.06 -17.99 3.49
N GLY A 147 12.38 -18.21 4.75
CA GLY A 147 13.75 -18.15 5.28
C GLY A 147 14.08 -17.02 6.25
N ASN A 148 13.30 -15.93 6.29
CA ASN A 148 13.36 -14.96 7.38
C ASN A 148 11.95 -14.77 7.90
N GLU A 149 11.70 -15.14 9.13
CA GLU A 149 10.39 -15.02 9.76
C GLU A 149 9.94 -13.56 9.78
N ILE A 150 9.00 -13.24 8.88
CA ILE A 150 8.16 -12.07 9.04
C ILE A 150 6.81 -12.57 9.48
N THR A 151 6.52 -12.43 10.74
CA THR A 151 5.17 -12.58 11.24
C THR A 151 4.36 -11.33 10.86
N GLY A 152 3.26 -11.53 10.18
CA GLY A 152 2.26 -10.50 9.94
C GLY A 152 2.09 -10.08 8.48
N ASN A 153 1.06 -10.61 7.87
CA ASN A 153 0.48 -10.09 6.63
C ASN A 153 -0.57 -9.04 6.95
N GLY A 154 -0.66 -7.99 6.12
CA GLY A 154 -1.81 -7.09 6.13
C GLY A 154 -2.93 -7.63 5.23
N GLY A 155 -4.16 -7.22 5.46
CA GLY A 155 -5.30 -7.60 4.63
C GLY A 155 -6.47 -6.65 4.76
N ILE A 156 -7.41 -6.77 3.82
CA ILE A 156 -8.69 -6.07 3.85
C ILE A 156 -9.78 -7.11 4.13
N LEU A 157 -10.57 -6.87 5.17
CA LEU A 157 -11.76 -7.68 5.45
C LEU A 157 -12.95 -7.13 4.68
N GLU A 158 -13.39 -7.85 3.66
CA GLU A 158 -14.64 -7.59 2.97
C GLU A 158 -15.75 -8.46 3.58
N LEU A 159 -16.69 -7.83 4.26
CA LEU A 159 -17.78 -8.51 4.95
C LEU A 159 -19.14 -7.94 4.52
N PRO A 160 -20.19 -8.77 4.42
CA PRO A 160 -21.55 -8.31 4.17
C PRO A 160 -22.05 -7.32 5.22
N CYS A 161 -23.12 -6.59 4.93
CA CYS A 161 -23.81 -5.77 5.92
C CYS A 161 -24.35 -6.65 7.06
N GLY A 162 -24.31 -6.12 8.28
CA GLY A 162 -24.79 -6.85 9.48
C GLY A 162 -23.76 -7.79 10.13
N PHE A 163 -22.56 -7.96 9.54
CA PHE A 163 -21.50 -8.83 10.09
C PHE A 163 -20.67 -8.17 11.21
N GLY A 164 -21.10 -7.02 11.74
CA GLY A 164 -20.43 -6.40 12.89
C GLY A 164 -19.19 -5.56 12.53
N LYS A 165 -19.08 -5.10 11.26
CA LYS A 165 -17.99 -4.20 10.82
C LYS A 165 -18.05 -2.82 11.48
N CYS A 166 -19.24 -2.37 11.82
CA CYS A 166 -19.47 -1.04 12.39
C CYS A 166 -19.54 -1.11 13.90
N LEU A 167 -19.05 -0.09 14.54
CA LEU A 167 -19.21 0.10 15.98
C LEU A 167 -20.66 0.49 16.26
N GLY A 168 -21.26 -0.13 17.26
CA GLY A 168 -22.60 0.25 17.74
C GLY A 168 -22.59 1.60 18.45
N VAL A 169 -23.74 2.25 18.54
CA VAL A 169 -23.92 3.44 19.39
C VAL A 169 -23.48 3.09 20.82
N ASN A 170 -22.85 4.04 21.50
CA ASN A 170 -22.28 3.88 22.85
C ASN A 170 -21.09 2.88 22.94
N THR A 171 -20.44 2.55 21.82
CA THR A 171 -19.17 1.83 21.90
C THR A 171 -18.08 2.78 22.40
N PRO A 172 -17.41 2.48 23.53
CA PRO A 172 -16.31 3.28 24.03
C PRO A 172 -15.07 3.10 23.14
N ILE A 173 -14.50 4.20 22.71
CA ILE A 173 -13.29 4.24 21.87
C ILE A 173 -12.18 4.96 22.63
N MET A 174 -11.06 4.29 22.80
CA MET A 174 -9.86 4.92 23.35
C MET A 174 -9.24 5.84 22.29
N GLN A 175 -9.05 7.10 22.64
CA GLN A 175 -8.40 8.10 21.82
C GLN A 175 -6.87 7.97 21.94
N TYR A 176 -6.15 8.59 21.01
CA TYR A 176 -4.69 8.61 21.01
C TYR A 176 -4.06 9.23 22.27
N ASP A 177 -4.79 10.14 22.93
CA ASP A 177 -4.40 10.79 24.19
C ASP A 177 -4.75 9.98 25.45
N GLY A 178 -5.23 8.73 25.28
CA GLY A 178 -5.65 7.85 26.37
C GLY A 178 -7.05 8.14 26.93
N THR A 179 -7.75 9.16 26.43
CA THR A 179 -9.15 9.42 26.83
C THR A 179 -10.11 8.45 26.16
N ILE A 180 -11.25 8.18 26.80
CA ILE A 180 -12.31 7.35 26.24
C ILE A 180 -13.49 8.24 25.83
N LYS A 181 -13.90 8.12 24.56
CA LYS A 181 -15.12 8.75 24.02
C LYS A 181 -16.04 7.72 23.42
N MET A 182 -17.33 7.96 23.49
CA MET A 182 -18.29 7.14 22.76
C MET A 182 -18.16 7.38 21.26
N VAL A 183 -18.34 6.33 20.45
CA VAL A 183 -18.11 6.38 18.99
C VAL A 183 -18.83 7.52 18.29
N GLN A 184 -20.05 7.83 18.71
CA GLN A 184 -20.87 8.93 18.16
C GLN A 184 -20.36 10.32 18.52
N ASP A 185 -19.54 10.45 19.57
CA ASP A 185 -19.00 11.72 20.07
C ASP A 185 -17.63 12.06 19.46
N ILE A 186 -17.10 11.15 18.64
CA ILE A 186 -15.82 11.34 17.94
C ILE A 186 -16.06 12.25 16.73
N LYS A 187 -15.36 13.38 16.71
CA LYS A 187 -15.36 14.30 15.57
C LYS A 187 -14.11 14.05 14.73
N VAL A 188 -14.28 13.98 13.43
CA VAL A 188 -13.15 13.98 12.48
C VAL A 188 -12.59 15.40 12.46
N GLY A 189 -11.31 15.53 12.80
CA GLY A 189 -10.59 16.81 12.79
C GLY A 189 -10.13 17.23 11.40
#